data_f7ca2ea0ae3250a5e440e33db79fd226
#
_entry.id   f7ca2ea0ae3250a5e440e33db79fd226
#
_cell.length_a   1.000
_cell.length_b   1.000
_cell.length_c   1.000
_cell.angle_alpha   90.00
_cell.angle_beta   90.00
_cell.angle_gamma   90.00
#
_symmetry.space_group_name_H-M   'P 1'
#
loop_
_entity.id
_entity.type
_entity.pdbx_description
1 polymer ?
#
loop_
_entity_poly.entity_id
_entity_poly.type
_entity_poly.pdbx_seq_one_letter_code
_entity_poly.pdbx_strand_id
1 'polypeptide(L)'
;MSEPERTPEQPPGRPPGQGWGRAPASPALLTAAVVVGLVAGWLARPVSTAWLGSAPVVTWVQPTLLAMLALVIGVTARHTHTALQVRREPMEPHRAVNRLAFGRASAYVGALVGAGYAGYALSWLGLNAELAGQRMLWSGLAALAGVGVVACGLLLERACRVPGDDSDA
;
A
#
# COMPACT_ATOMS: atom_id res chain seq x y z
N MET A 1 -19.74 20.76 -60.00
CA MET A 1 -20.14 21.36 -58.72
C MET A 1 -19.62 20.38 -57.68
N SER A 2 -18.33 20.61 -57.26
CA SER A 2 -17.57 19.69 -56.35
C SER A 2 -17.85 20.07 -54.93
N GLU A 3 -18.38 19.13 -54.17
CA GLU A 3 -18.66 19.26 -52.76
C GLU A 3 -17.33 19.38 -51.97
N PRO A 4 -17.14 20.35 -51.10
CA PRO A 4 -15.91 20.47 -50.34
C PRO A 4 -15.85 19.34 -49.31
N GLU A 5 -14.78 18.56 -49.40
CA GLU A 5 -14.36 17.50 -48.47
C GLU A 5 -14.28 18.04 -47.04
N ARG A 6 -15.22 17.62 -46.20
CA ARG A 6 -15.24 17.96 -44.77
C ARG A 6 -14.06 17.26 -44.10
N THR A 7 -13.06 18.04 -43.74
CA THR A 7 -11.99 17.62 -42.83
C THR A 7 -12.62 17.07 -41.56
N PRO A 8 -12.27 15.85 -41.09
CA PRO A 8 -12.78 15.33 -39.83
C PRO A 8 -12.36 16.27 -38.70
N GLU A 9 -13.36 16.85 -38.02
CA GLU A 9 -13.14 17.65 -36.81
C GLU A 9 -12.40 16.78 -35.80
N GLN A 10 -11.16 17.16 -35.48
CA GLN A 10 -10.42 16.56 -34.38
C GLN A 10 -11.23 16.77 -33.07
N PRO A 11 -11.48 15.70 -32.30
CA PRO A 11 -12.17 15.86 -31.03
C PRO A 11 -11.37 16.81 -30.14
N PRO A 12 -12.06 17.72 -29.40
CA PRO A 12 -11.41 18.74 -28.57
C PRO A 12 -10.40 18.08 -27.63
N GLY A 13 -9.18 18.62 -27.62
CA GLY A 13 -8.05 18.11 -26.88
C GLY A 13 -8.44 17.81 -25.43
N ARG A 14 -8.13 16.61 -24.94
CA ARG A 14 -8.36 16.20 -23.56
C ARG A 14 -7.73 17.23 -22.62
N PRO A 15 -8.46 17.71 -21.61
CA PRO A 15 -7.90 18.65 -20.64
C PRO A 15 -6.66 18.02 -19.97
N PRO A 16 -5.59 18.80 -19.75
CA PRO A 16 -4.39 18.34 -19.04
C PRO A 16 -4.78 18.12 -17.58
N GLY A 17 -4.98 16.88 -17.16
CA GLY A 17 -5.39 16.54 -15.79
C GLY A 17 -5.88 15.12 -15.58
N GLN A 18 -6.06 14.30 -16.60
CA GLN A 18 -6.60 12.93 -16.44
C GLN A 18 -5.52 11.83 -16.35
N GLY A 19 -4.30 12.17 -15.92
CA GLY A 19 -3.21 11.20 -15.70
C GLY A 19 -3.21 10.45 -14.36
N TRP A 20 -4.16 10.71 -13.48
CA TRP A 20 -4.16 10.17 -12.11
C TRP A 20 -4.34 8.65 -12.00
N GLY A 21 -4.82 7.98 -13.05
CA GLY A 21 -5.06 6.53 -13.05
C GLY A 21 -3.89 5.66 -13.56
N ARG A 22 -2.93 6.23 -14.29
CA ARG A 22 -1.90 5.47 -15.03
C ARG A 22 -0.51 5.47 -14.38
N ALA A 23 -0.19 6.42 -13.51
CA ALA A 23 1.12 6.46 -12.87
C ALA A 23 1.28 5.30 -11.86
N PRO A 24 2.45 4.65 -11.77
CA PRO A 24 2.73 3.65 -10.74
C PRO A 24 2.60 4.25 -9.34
N ALA A 25 2.48 3.37 -8.31
CA ALA A 25 2.54 3.83 -6.93
C ALA A 25 3.76 4.75 -6.75
N SER A 26 3.52 6.00 -6.37
CA SER A 26 4.59 6.99 -6.26
C SER A 26 5.57 6.56 -5.16
N PRO A 27 6.85 6.32 -5.48
CA PRO A 27 7.84 5.96 -4.46
C PRO A 27 7.99 7.08 -3.42
N ALA A 28 7.81 8.33 -3.82
CA ALA A 28 7.84 9.47 -2.89
C ALA A 28 6.73 9.40 -1.84
N LEU A 29 5.50 9.03 -2.23
CA LEU A 29 4.39 8.84 -1.28
C LEU A 29 4.62 7.64 -0.36
N LEU A 30 5.18 6.54 -0.87
CA LEU A 30 5.56 5.40 -0.03
C LEU A 30 6.62 5.79 0.99
N THR A 31 7.67 6.49 0.57
CA THR A 31 8.72 6.98 1.46
C THR A 31 8.14 7.94 2.50
N ALA A 32 7.28 8.87 2.10
CA ALA A 32 6.60 9.77 3.03
C ALA A 32 5.75 9.01 4.06
N ALA A 33 4.98 7.99 3.62
CA ALA A 33 4.20 7.15 4.52
C ALA A 33 5.06 6.39 5.53
N VAL A 34 6.21 5.85 5.09
CA VAL A 34 7.19 5.19 5.96
C VAL A 34 7.75 6.18 7.00
N VAL A 35 8.21 7.36 6.56
CA VAL A 35 8.79 8.37 7.47
C VAL A 35 7.76 8.83 8.49
N VAL A 36 6.56 9.19 8.04
CA VAL A 36 5.46 9.62 8.92
C VAL A 36 5.09 8.50 9.90
N GLY A 37 4.95 7.27 9.43
CA GLY A 37 4.67 6.11 10.28
C GLY A 37 5.74 5.90 11.34
N LEU A 38 7.02 5.93 10.96
CA LEU A 38 8.17 5.74 11.85
C LEU A 38 8.20 6.80 12.95
N VAL A 39 8.06 8.06 12.59
CA VAL A 39 8.05 9.20 13.52
C VAL A 39 6.84 9.10 14.46
N ALA A 40 5.64 8.86 13.92
CA ALA A 40 4.43 8.72 14.71
C ALA A 40 4.52 7.54 15.69
N GLY A 41 5.03 6.39 15.24
CA GLY A 41 5.24 5.21 16.09
C GLY A 41 6.26 5.45 17.20
N TRP A 42 7.37 6.13 16.88
CA TRP A 42 8.37 6.48 17.88
C TRP A 42 7.83 7.48 18.91
N LEU A 43 7.03 8.45 18.50
CA LEU A 43 6.39 9.43 19.39
C LEU A 43 5.21 8.83 20.18
N ALA A 44 4.62 7.74 19.73
CA ALA A 44 3.44 7.14 20.38
C ALA A 44 3.69 6.82 21.85
N ARG A 45 4.89 6.35 22.20
CA ARG A 45 5.27 6.05 23.58
C ARG A 45 5.37 7.31 24.46
N PRO A 46 6.20 8.34 24.16
CA PRO A 46 6.31 9.51 25.01
C PRO A 46 4.99 10.28 25.10
N VAL A 47 4.24 10.37 24.02
CA VAL A 47 2.93 11.05 24.01
C VAL A 47 1.92 10.31 24.88
N SER A 48 1.81 8.98 24.74
CA SER A 48 0.85 8.20 25.53
C SER A 48 1.21 8.17 27.02
N THR A 49 2.48 8.09 27.38
CA THR A 49 2.91 8.16 28.77
C THR A 49 2.65 9.54 29.39
N ALA A 50 2.79 10.63 28.62
CA ALA A 50 2.52 11.98 29.09
C ALA A 50 1.02 12.25 29.31
N TRP A 51 0.15 11.69 28.44
CA TRP A 51 -1.29 12.00 28.44
C TRP A 51 -2.14 10.95 29.15
N LEU A 52 -1.80 9.65 29.06
CA LEU A 52 -2.55 8.54 29.63
C LEU A 52 -1.84 7.85 30.82
N GLY A 53 -0.62 8.27 31.18
CA GLY A 53 0.15 7.68 32.24
C GLY A 53 0.69 6.27 31.96
N SER A 54 0.36 5.67 30.82
CA SER A 54 0.79 4.32 30.45
C SER A 54 1.07 4.20 28.94
N ALA A 55 2.08 3.38 28.59
CA ALA A 55 2.35 3.08 27.18
C ALA A 55 1.33 2.08 26.62
N PRO A 56 0.91 2.24 25.35
CA PRO A 56 -0.02 1.30 24.71
C PRO A 56 0.57 -0.12 24.68
N VAL A 57 -0.30 -1.10 24.95
CA VAL A 57 0.09 -2.51 24.97
C VAL A 57 -0.16 -3.12 23.60
N VAL A 58 0.91 -3.55 22.94
CA VAL A 58 0.82 -4.33 21.71
C VAL A 58 0.71 -5.80 22.09
N THR A 59 -0.39 -6.43 21.68
CA THR A 59 -0.69 -7.84 21.93
C THR A 59 -0.52 -8.65 20.63
N TRP A 60 -0.61 -9.98 20.73
CA TRP A 60 -0.55 -10.88 19.57
C TRP A 60 -1.66 -10.64 18.52
N VAL A 61 -2.75 -9.96 18.90
CA VAL A 61 -3.89 -9.67 18.03
C VAL A 61 -3.50 -8.79 16.85
N GLN A 62 -2.69 -7.74 17.08
CA GLN A 62 -2.31 -6.78 16.04
C GLN A 62 -1.48 -7.43 14.91
N PRO A 63 -0.37 -8.15 15.19
CA PRO A 63 0.37 -8.82 14.13
C PRO A 63 -0.47 -9.89 13.41
N THR A 64 -1.36 -10.61 14.12
CA THR A 64 -2.23 -11.62 13.52
C THR A 64 -3.22 -10.99 12.53
N LEU A 65 -3.86 -9.87 12.89
CA LEU A 65 -4.78 -9.16 11.99
C LEU A 65 -4.06 -8.63 10.75
N LEU A 66 -2.87 -8.05 10.92
CA LEU A 66 -2.07 -7.57 9.79
C LEU A 66 -1.59 -8.72 8.89
N ALA A 67 -1.21 -9.85 9.47
CA ALA A 67 -0.82 -11.04 8.72
C ALA A 67 -2.01 -11.64 7.94
N MET A 68 -3.20 -11.69 8.53
CA MET A 68 -4.42 -12.11 7.84
C MET A 68 -4.77 -11.15 6.69
N LEU A 69 -4.64 -9.85 6.91
CA LEU A 69 -4.85 -8.86 5.85
C LEU A 69 -3.86 -9.05 4.70
N ALA A 70 -2.57 -9.25 5.01
CA ALA A 70 -1.54 -9.54 4.01
C ALA A 70 -1.87 -10.82 3.22
N LEU A 71 -2.36 -11.87 3.90
CA LEU A 71 -2.77 -13.13 3.27
C LEU A 71 -3.92 -12.91 2.29
N VAL A 72 -4.98 -12.21 2.69
CA VAL A 72 -6.14 -11.92 1.82
C VAL A 72 -5.72 -11.14 0.58
N ILE A 73 -4.90 -10.09 0.75
CA ILE A 73 -4.40 -9.30 -0.38
C ILE A 73 -3.50 -10.16 -1.28
N GLY A 74 -2.62 -10.98 -0.69
CA GLY A 74 -1.72 -11.87 -1.42
C GLY A 74 -2.46 -12.94 -2.23
N VAL A 75 -3.48 -13.56 -1.66
CA VAL A 75 -4.36 -14.52 -2.37
C VAL A 75 -5.08 -13.81 -3.53
N THR A 76 -5.63 -12.63 -3.28
CA THR A 76 -6.29 -11.84 -4.33
C THR A 76 -5.31 -11.46 -5.45
N ALA A 77 -4.07 -11.09 -5.11
CA ALA A 77 -3.03 -10.78 -6.08
C ALA A 77 -2.67 -12.01 -6.94
N ARG A 78 -2.51 -13.18 -6.33
CA ARG A 78 -2.25 -14.43 -7.06
C ARG A 78 -3.40 -14.80 -7.99
N HIS A 79 -4.64 -14.75 -7.52
CA HIS A 79 -5.80 -15.03 -8.37
C HIS A 79 -5.89 -14.06 -9.54
N THR A 80 -5.68 -12.77 -9.29
CA THR A 80 -5.67 -11.74 -10.34
C THR A 80 -4.56 -11.98 -11.37
N HIS A 81 -3.35 -12.29 -10.90
CA HIS A 81 -2.22 -12.61 -11.77
C HIS A 81 -2.53 -13.84 -12.65
N THR A 82 -3.06 -14.92 -12.06
CA THR A 82 -3.39 -16.14 -12.81
C THR A 82 -4.50 -15.88 -13.84
N ALA A 83 -5.54 -15.13 -13.49
CA ALA A 83 -6.64 -14.83 -14.42
C ALA A 83 -6.17 -13.96 -15.59
N LEU A 84 -5.42 -12.90 -15.33
CA LEU A 84 -5.03 -11.92 -16.36
C LEU A 84 -3.80 -12.33 -17.16
N GLN A 85 -2.76 -12.85 -16.49
CA GLN A 85 -1.47 -13.12 -17.13
C GLN A 85 -1.37 -14.54 -17.69
N VAL A 86 -2.01 -15.53 -17.05
CA VAL A 86 -1.94 -16.93 -17.45
C VAL A 86 -3.12 -17.32 -18.33
N ARG A 87 -4.35 -17.04 -17.88
CA ARG A 87 -5.57 -17.44 -18.61
C ARG A 87 -6.04 -16.42 -19.63
N ARG A 88 -5.51 -15.17 -19.57
CA ARG A 88 -5.89 -14.06 -20.47
C ARG A 88 -7.41 -13.86 -20.55
N GLU A 89 -8.10 -14.08 -19.43
CA GLU A 89 -9.54 -13.86 -19.34
C GLU A 89 -9.86 -12.36 -19.48
N PRO A 90 -10.80 -11.96 -20.34
CA PRO A 90 -11.21 -10.57 -20.47
C PRO A 90 -11.86 -10.13 -19.15
N MET A 91 -11.21 -9.22 -18.43
CA MET A 91 -11.74 -8.66 -17.19
C MET A 91 -12.46 -7.34 -17.50
N GLU A 92 -13.63 -7.14 -16.90
CA GLU A 92 -14.33 -5.86 -17.01
C GLU A 92 -13.43 -4.71 -16.54
N PRO A 93 -13.28 -3.62 -17.31
CA PRO A 93 -12.37 -2.52 -17.01
C PRO A 93 -12.59 -1.93 -15.60
N HIS A 94 -13.84 -1.88 -15.17
CA HIS A 94 -14.21 -1.37 -13.85
C HIS A 94 -13.62 -2.18 -12.70
N ARG A 95 -13.57 -3.50 -12.82
CA ARG A 95 -12.98 -4.39 -11.82
C ARG A 95 -11.46 -4.26 -11.74
N ALA A 96 -10.81 -4.05 -12.88
CA ALA A 96 -9.36 -3.83 -12.95
C ALA A 96 -8.95 -2.55 -12.24
N VAL A 97 -9.66 -1.44 -12.49
CA VAL A 97 -9.42 -0.14 -11.82
C VAL A 97 -9.61 -0.23 -10.31
N ASN A 98 -10.69 -0.90 -9.87
CA ASN A 98 -10.97 -1.05 -8.44
C ASN A 98 -9.87 -1.86 -7.72
N ARG A 99 -9.39 -2.95 -8.32
CA ARG A 99 -8.30 -3.76 -7.78
C ARG A 99 -6.97 -3.01 -7.75
N LEU A 100 -6.69 -2.21 -8.77
CA LEU A 100 -5.51 -1.35 -8.81
C LEU A 100 -5.52 -0.30 -7.69
N ALA A 101 -6.66 0.39 -7.52
CA ALA A 101 -6.82 1.37 -6.44
C ALA A 101 -6.69 0.73 -5.06
N PHE A 102 -7.29 -0.46 -4.86
CA PHE A 102 -7.18 -1.22 -3.62
C PHE A 102 -5.74 -1.65 -3.33
N GLY A 103 -5.00 -2.16 -4.33
CA GLY A 103 -3.60 -2.54 -4.19
C GLY A 103 -2.71 -1.38 -3.75
N ARG A 104 -2.90 -0.20 -4.36
CA ARG A 104 -2.17 1.02 -3.98
C ARG A 104 -2.52 1.51 -2.57
N ALA A 105 -3.80 1.59 -2.25
CA ALA A 105 -4.24 2.00 -0.92
C ALA A 105 -3.67 1.07 0.16
N SER A 106 -3.71 -0.25 -0.07
CA SER A 106 -3.14 -1.25 0.83
C SER A 106 -1.63 -1.09 1.01
N ALA A 107 -0.89 -0.76 -0.07
CA ALA A 107 0.54 -0.53 0.01
C ALA A 107 0.88 0.71 0.87
N TYR A 108 0.16 1.82 0.69
CA TYR A 108 0.39 3.03 1.48
C TYR A 108 0.01 2.85 2.95
N VAL A 109 -1.15 2.24 3.22
CA VAL A 109 -1.59 1.96 4.60
C VAL A 109 -0.65 0.95 5.27
N GLY A 110 -0.25 -0.10 4.56
CA GLY A 110 0.72 -1.08 5.05
C GLY A 110 2.07 -0.45 5.39
N ALA A 111 2.56 0.48 4.54
CA ALA A 111 3.78 1.24 4.78
C ALA A 111 3.68 2.12 6.03
N LEU A 112 2.60 2.88 6.16
CA LEU A 112 2.35 3.76 7.29
C LEU A 112 2.24 2.98 8.61
N VAL A 113 1.41 1.95 8.64
CA VAL A 113 1.15 1.15 9.84
C VAL A 113 2.35 0.28 10.20
N GLY A 114 2.97 -0.40 9.23
CA GLY A 114 4.15 -1.22 9.44
C GLY A 114 5.33 -0.39 9.97
N ALA A 115 5.59 0.77 9.37
CA ALA A 115 6.60 1.70 9.85
C ALA A 115 6.25 2.27 11.24
N GLY A 116 4.96 2.51 11.53
CA GLY A 116 4.49 2.90 12.86
C GLY A 116 4.84 1.87 13.93
N TYR A 117 4.57 0.59 13.69
CA TYR A 117 4.97 -0.47 14.61
C TYR A 117 6.48 -0.62 14.72
N ALA A 118 7.23 -0.42 13.63
CA ALA A 118 8.69 -0.41 13.67
C ALA A 118 9.22 0.74 14.53
N GLY A 119 8.70 1.96 14.36
CA GLY A 119 9.05 3.12 15.18
C GLY A 119 8.72 2.90 16.66
N TYR A 120 7.57 2.31 16.95
CA TYR A 120 7.19 1.95 18.32
C TYR A 120 8.14 0.88 18.91
N ALA A 121 8.51 -0.16 18.15
CA ALA A 121 9.49 -1.15 18.58
C ALA A 121 10.84 -0.51 18.90
N LEU A 122 11.32 0.40 18.04
CA LEU A 122 12.56 1.14 18.24
C LEU A 122 12.53 2.00 19.51
N SER A 123 11.38 2.53 19.92
CA SER A 123 11.24 3.34 21.12
C SER A 123 11.51 2.56 22.44
N TRP A 124 11.54 1.23 22.36
CA TRP A 124 11.85 0.34 23.51
C TRP A 124 13.30 -0.10 23.57
N LEU A 125 14.12 0.21 22.55
CA LEU A 125 15.54 -0.12 22.55
C LEU A 125 16.28 0.59 23.68
N GLY A 126 17.09 -0.15 24.42
CA GLY A 126 17.92 0.38 25.52
C GLY A 126 17.20 0.60 26.85
N LEU A 127 15.94 0.17 26.97
CA LEU A 127 15.19 0.27 28.23
C LEU A 127 15.19 -1.07 28.96
N ASN A 128 15.65 -1.06 30.22
CA ASN A 128 15.65 -2.23 31.10
C ASN A 128 14.27 -2.42 31.79
N ALA A 129 13.17 -2.38 31.02
CA ALA A 129 11.85 -2.64 31.55
C ALA A 129 11.48 -4.13 31.38
N GLU A 130 10.90 -4.76 32.42
CA GLU A 130 10.57 -6.20 32.42
C GLU A 130 9.75 -6.66 31.20
N LEU A 131 8.90 -5.79 30.66
CA LEU A 131 8.05 -6.09 29.49
C LEU A 131 8.56 -5.51 28.19
N ALA A 132 9.72 -4.85 28.15
CA ALA A 132 10.25 -4.19 26.95
C ALA A 132 10.50 -5.21 25.82
N GLY A 133 11.07 -6.36 26.14
CA GLY A 133 11.35 -7.43 25.18
C GLY A 133 10.09 -8.00 24.53
N GLN A 134 9.04 -8.23 25.32
CA GLN A 134 7.76 -8.74 24.79
C GLN A 134 7.05 -7.71 23.90
N ARG A 135 7.03 -6.44 24.30
CA ARG A 135 6.43 -5.35 23.52
C ARG A 135 7.19 -5.12 22.21
N MET A 136 8.52 -5.18 22.26
CA MET A 136 9.39 -5.08 21.08
C MET A 136 9.16 -6.26 20.13
N LEU A 137 8.99 -7.48 20.63
CA LEU A 137 8.71 -8.67 19.82
C LEU A 137 7.38 -8.54 19.06
N TRP A 138 6.29 -8.25 19.77
CA TRP A 138 4.96 -8.15 19.13
C TRP A 138 4.86 -6.97 18.17
N SER A 139 5.45 -5.82 18.50
CA SER A 139 5.48 -4.69 17.55
C SER A 139 6.40 -4.96 16.37
N GLY A 140 7.52 -5.66 16.56
CA GLY A 140 8.38 -6.10 15.47
C GLY A 140 7.68 -7.07 14.51
N LEU A 141 6.91 -8.05 15.04
CA LEU A 141 6.09 -8.95 14.23
C LEU A 141 4.99 -8.21 13.46
N ALA A 142 4.36 -7.21 14.11
CA ALA A 142 3.37 -6.36 13.44
C ALA A 142 4.01 -5.52 12.31
N ALA A 143 5.23 -5.01 12.52
CA ALA A 143 5.98 -4.30 11.48
C ALA A 143 6.29 -5.21 10.29
N LEU A 144 6.75 -6.44 10.53
CA LEU A 144 6.99 -7.43 9.47
C LEU A 144 5.71 -7.79 8.70
N ALA A 145 4.59 -7.97 9.40
CA ALA A 145 3.31 -8.18 8.77
C ALA A 145 2.90 -6.98 7.90
N GLY A 146 3.16 -5.75 8.35
CA GLY A 146 2.97 -4.52 7.57
C GLY A 146 3.79 -4.51 6.27
N VAL A 147 5.05 -4.94 6.31
CA VAL A 147 5.87 -5.14 5.11
C VAL A 147 5.23 -6.17 4.18
N GLY A 148 4.67 -7.25 4.70
CA GLY A 148 3.90 -8.22 3.94
C GLY A 148 2.70 -7.60 3.21
N VAL A 149 1.94 -6.72 3.89
CA VAL A 149 0.82 -5.97 3.28
C VAL A 149 1.31 -5.11 2.12
N VAL A 150 2.43 -4.37 2.29
CA VAL A 150 3.04 -3.56 1.23
C VAL A 150 3.41 -4.43 0.03
N ALA A 151 4.14 -5.51 0.26
CA ALA A 151 4.58 -6.41 -0.81
C ALA A 151 3.39 -7.00 -1.58
N CYS A 152 2.37 -7.50 -0.88
CA CYS A 152 1.16 -8.04 -1.50
C CYS A 152 0.36 -6.96 -2.25
N GLY A 153 0.27 -5.74 -1.71
CA GLY A 153 -0.37 -4.60 -2.38
C GLY A 153 0.32 -4.22 -3.69
N LEU A 154 1.65 -4.14 -3.68
CA LEU A 154 2.44 -3.86 -4.89
C LEU A 154 2.38 -5.01 -5.91
N LEU A 155 2.33 -6.27 -5.46
CA LEU A 155 2.12 -7.42 -6.34
C LEU A 155 0.74 -7.36 -7.00
N LEU A 156 -0.30 -6.97 -6.27
CA LEU A 156 -1.63 -6.77 -6.82
C LEU A 156 -1.64 -5.65 -7.87
N GLU A 157 -0.96 -4.54 -7.60
CA GLU A 157 -0.81 -3.46 -8.57
C GLU A 157 -0.12 -3.95 -9.86
N ARG A 158 1.00 -4.67 -9.73
CA ARG A 158 1.72 -5.25 -10.88
C ARG A 158 0.88 -6.24 -11.66
N ALA A 159 0.10 -7.07 -10.97
CA ALA A 159 -0.78 -8.05 -11.62
C ALA A 159 -1.89 -7.40 -12.46
N CYS A 160 -2.32 -6.19 -12.12
CA CYS A 160 -3.35 -5.44 -12.86
C CYS A 160 -2.78 -4.57 -14.00
N ARG A 161 -1.44 -4.46 -14.16
CA ARG A 161 -0.84 -3.74 -15.29
C ARG A 161 -0.94 -4.58 -16.55
N VAL A 162 -1.48 -4.00 -17.60
CA VAL A 162 -1.53 -4.63 -18.93
C VAL A 162 -0.14 -4.50 -19.57
N PRO A 163 0.49 -5.60 -20.05
CA PRO A 163 1.71 -5.53 -20.82
C PRO A 163 1.42 -4.84 -22.16
N GLY A 164 1.94 -3.66 -22.39
CA GLY A 164 1.74 -2.91 -23.64
C GLY A 164 1.78 -1.39 -23.49
N ASP A 165 1.81 -0.86 -22.27
CA ASP A 165 1.78 0.60 -22.04
C ASP A 165 3.20 1.25 -22.01
N ASP A 166 4.26 0.44 -22.11
CA ASP A 166 5.65 0.91 -22.03
C ASP A 166 6.31 1.07 -23.43
N SER A 167 5.53 0.94 -24.54
CA SER A 167 6.09 0.99 -25.90
C SER A 167 6.13 2.39 -26.51
N ASP A 168 5.59 3.40 -25.84
CA ASP A 168 5.46 4.78 -26.35
C ASP A 168 6.21 5.82 -25.48
N ALA A 169 7.36 5.45 -24.89
CA ALA A 169 8.23 6.39 -24.19
C ALA A 169 9.56 6.56 -24.90
#